data_559ff76dd77dbc26d4122037682b609f
#
_entry.id   559ff76dd77dbc26d4122037682b609f
#
_cell.length_a   1.000
_cell.length_b   1.000
_cell.length_c   1.000
_cell.angle_alpha   90.00
_cell.angle_beta   90.00
_cell.angle_gamma   90.00
#
_symmetry.space_group_name_H-M   'P 1'
#
loop_
_entity.id
_entity.type
_entity.pdbx_description
1 polymer ?
#
loop_
_entity_poly.entity_id
_entity_poly.type
_entity_poly.pdbx_seq_one_letter_code
_entity_poly.pdbx_strand_id
1 'polypeptide(L)'
;MSTKHLDKIVSLCKRKGFVFPNSEIYGGLKASYDYGPLGVELKKAISEKWWKAMTSNSNIVGLDSSIMVHPDVWEASGHVANFNDPMTDNKDNKKRYRIDDLLSQQKSKVIDNLCETMSIENKNDSDTIDKISHILLQESDKYSNALESAGVIDPFSGNIGKWTQATQFNLMFQTNAGPSEKTGKSIYLRPETAQGIYINYLLVQNSMRLKVPFGIAQIGKAFRNEIIARNFIFRTREFEQMEMQYFVHPSEDESSICLLYTSPSPRD
;
A
#
# COMPACT_ATOMS: atom_id res chain seq x y z
N MET A 1 12.88 -16.72 0.98
CA MET A 1 12.45 -17.91 1.78
C MET A 1 11.75 -18.89 0.86
N SER A 2 12.02 -20.20 0.94
CA SER A 2 11.26 -21.16 0.17
C SER A 2 9.80 -21.20 0.66
N THR A 3 8.84 -21.35 -0.25
CA THR A 3 7.38 -21.41 0.04
C THR A 3 7.06 -22.42 1.16
N LYS A 4 7.71 -23.57 1.18
CA LYS A 4 7.57 -24.58 2.21
C LYS A 4 7.96 -24.13 3.64
N HIS A 5 8.87 -23.16 3.76
CA HIS A 5 9.29 -22.64 5.06
C HIS A 5 8.25 -21.66 5.61
N LEU A 6 7.68 -20.81 4.74
CA LEU A 6 6.62 -19.89 5.11
C LEU A 6 5.36 -20.64 5.59
N ASP A 7 4.96 -21.72 4.90
CA ASP A 7 3.77 -22.51 5.28
C ASP A 7 3.90 -23.12 6.68
N LYS A 8 5.10 -23.59 7.05
CA LYS A 8 5.38 -24.08 8.42
C LYS A 8 5.22 -22.99 9.47
N ILE A 9 5.74 -21.78 9.20
CA ILE A 9 5.61 -20.62 10.10
C ILE A 9 4.15 -20.22 10.24
N VAL A 10 3.41 -20.12 9.14
CA VAL A 10 1.97 -19.81 9.13
C VAL A 10 1.18 -20.82 9.99
N SER A 11 1.43 -22.11 9.79
CA SER A 11 0.79 -23.18 10.57
C SER A 11 1.13 -23.06 12.06
N LEU A 12 2.38 -22.77 12.40
CA LEU A 12 2.82 -22.58 13.79
C LEU A 12 2.12 -21.36 14.42
N CYS A 13 2.07 -20.24 13.72
CA CYS A 13 1.45 -19.01 14.20
C CYS A 13 -0.03 -19.20 14.54
N LYS A 14 -0.76 -19.89 13.65
CA LYS A 14 -2.18 -20.21 13.88
C LYS A 14 -2.36 -21.13 15.09
N ARG A 15 -1.65 -22.24 15.15
CA ARG A 15 -1.79 -23.24 16.23
C ARG A 15 -1.40 -22.72 17.61
N LYS A 16 -0.44 -21.78 17.66
CA LYS A 16 0.06 -21.20 18.92
C LYS A 16 -0.66 -19.91 19.33
N GLY A 17 -1.63 -19.45 18.55
CA GLY A 17 -2.40 -18.28 18.90
C GLY A 17 -1.62 -16.95 18.73
N PHE A 18 -0.73 -16.89 17.75
CA PHE A 18 -0.13 -15.63 17.35
C PHE A 18 -1.05 -14.85 16.41
N VAL A 19 -1.61 -15.52 15.40
CA VAL A 19 -2.44 -14.89 14.39
C VAL A 19 -3.55 -15.84 13.96
N PHE A 20 -4.76 -15.32 13.83
CA PHE A 20 -5.93 -16.03 13.32
C PHE A 20 -6.45 -15.37 12.03
N PRO A 21 -7.05 -16.12 11.09
CA PRO A 21 -7.86 -15.53 10.04
C PRO A 21 -9.01 -14.75 10.67
N ASN A 22 -9.22 -13.51 10.24
CA ASN A 22 -10.35 -12.72 10.73
C ASN A 22 -11.68 -13.39 10.35
N SER A 23 -12.63 -13.44 11.29
CA SER A 23 -13.99 -13.97 11.09
C SER A 23 -14.03 -15.41 10.56
N GLU A 24 -13.14 -16.28 11.02
CA GLU A 24 -12.97 -17.65 10.51
C GLU A 24 -14.25 -18.47 10.58
N ILE A 25 -15.11 -18.23 11.59
CA ILE A 25 -16.43 -18.89 11.73
C ILE A 25 -17.39 -18.65 10.55
N TYR A 26 -17.16 -17.60 9.77
CA TYR A 26 -17.90 -17.24 8.55
C TYR A 26 -17.11 -17.49 7.27
N GLY A 27 -16.03 -18.28 7.33
CA GLY A 27 -15.18 -18.59 6.18
C GLY A 27 -14.00 -17.61 6.00
N GLY A 28 -13.84 -16.66 6.90
CA GLY A 28 -12.74 -15.72 6.91
C GLY A 28 -12.86 -14.56 5.91
N LEU A 29 -12.28 -13.42 6.24
CA LEU A 29 -12.12 -12.30 5.33
C LEU A 29 -10.70 -12.31 4.75
N LYS A 30 -10.58 -12.38 3.42
CA LYS A 30 -9.28 -12.43 2.73
C LYS A 30 -8.43 -11.19 3.10
N ALA A 31 -7.14 -11.41 3.32
CA ALA A 31 -6.18 -10.38 3.70
C ALA A 31 -6.49 -9.63 5.01
N SER A 32 -7.24 -10.24 5.90
CA SER A 32 -7.53 -9.71 7.23
C SER A 32 -7.20 -10.76 8.28
N TYR A 33 -6.54 -10.32 9.35
CA TYR A 33 -6.06 -11.21 10.41
C TYR A 33 -6.26 -10.55 11.78
N ASP A 34 -6.53 -11.40 12.76
CA ASP A 34 -6.60 -11.02 14.17
C ASP A 34 -5.33 -11.48 14.89
N TYR A 35 -4.76 -10.63 15.74
CA TYR A 35 -3.68 -11.04 16.62
C TYR A 35 -4.28 -11.80 17.81
N GLY A 36 -3.87 -13.07 17.95
CA GLY A 36 -4.24 -13.88 19.09
C GLY A 36 -3.46 -13.52 20.38
N PRO A 37 -3.67 -14.23 21.50
CA PRO A 37 -3.08 -13.88 22.80
C PRO A 37 -1.56 -13.70 22.77
N LEU A 38 -0.83 -14.63 22.16
CA LEU A 38 0.63 -14.49 22.04
C LEU A 38 1.05 -13.42 21.03
N GLY A 39 0.25 -13.23 19.98
CA GLY A 39 0.51 -12.22 18.95
C GLY A 39 0.37 -10.79 19.49
N VAL A 40 -0.65 -10.54 20.33
CA VAL A 40 -0.86 -9.20 20.88
C VAL A 40 0.22 -8.84 21.89
N GLU A 41 0.72 -9.79 22.70
CA GLU A 41 1.83 -9.52 23.64
C GLU A 41 3.14 -9.22 22.88
N LEU A 42 3.44 -10.00 21.83
CA LEU A 42 4.61 -9.72 20.98
C LEU A 42 4.49 -8.36 20.28
N LYS A 43 3.30 -8.05 19.73
CA LYS A 43 3.03 -6.76 19.10
C LYS A 43 3.23 -5.59 20.04
N LYS A 44 2.68 -5.67 21.28
CA LYS A 44 2.85 -4.63 22.30
C LYS A 44 4.33 -4.44 22.66
N ALA A 45 5.05 -5.53 22.91
CA ALA A 45 6.48 -5.47 23.27
C ALA A 45 7.31 -4.78 22.17
N ILE A 46 7.01 -5.05 20.88
CA ILE A 46 7.67 -4.40 19.75
C ILE A 46 7.30 -2.92 19.69
N SER A 47 6.02 -2.59 19.79
CA SER A 47 5.52 -1.21 19.74
C SER A 47 6.08 -0.35 20.87
N GLU A 48 6.10 -0.85 22.09
CA GLU A 48 6.67 -0.16 23.25
C GLU A 48 8.17 0.07 23.11
N LYS A 49 8.90 -0.94 22.64
CA LYS A 49 10.34 -0.80 22.42
C LYS A 49 10.65 0.23 21.35
N TRP A 50 9.92 0.21 20.23
CA TRP A 50 10.07 1.19 19.15
C TRP A 50 9.71 2.60 19.65
N TRP A 51 8.56 2.75 20.31
CA TRP A 51 8.11 4.03 20.86
C TRP A 51 9.13 4.64 21.78
N LYS A 52 9.61 3.85 22.75
CA LYS A 52 10.65 4.27 23.68
C LYS A 52 11.94 4.66 22.97
N ALA A 53 12.37 3.90 21.96
CA ALA A 53 13.56 4.22 21.19
C ALA A 53 13.44 5.56 20.45
N MET A 54 12.29 5.84 19.82
CA MET A 54 12.06 7.10 19.11
C MET A 54 11.91 8.29 20.06
N THR A 55 11.04 8.18 21.07
CA THR A 55 10.68 9.29 21.97
C THR A 55 11.64 9.48 23.14
N SER A 56 12.70 8.68 23.28
CA SER A 56 13.76 8.93 24.26
C SER A 56 14.60 10.16 23.95
N ASN A 57 14.59 10.60 22.71
CA ASN A 57 15.23 11.83 22.28
C ASN A 57 14.29 13.02 22.54
N SER A 58 14.79 14.05 23.24
CA SER A 58 13.99 15.20 23.69
C SER A 58 13.39 16.05 22.53
N ASN A 59 13.93 15.90 21.32
CA ASN A 59 13.43 16.56 20.13
C ASN A 59 12.51 15.70 19.27
N ILE A 60 12.06 14.53 19.76
CA ILE A 60 11.06 13.71 19.11
C ILE A 60 9.83 13.58 20.03
N VAL A 61 8.68 13.96 19.52
CA VAL A 61 7.41 13.94 20.26
C VAL A 61 6.44 12.96 19.63
N GLY A 62 5.46 12.51 20.41
CA GLY A 62 4.43 11.59 19.94
C GLY A 62 3.20 12.30 19.39
N LEU A 63 2.56 11.67 18.43
CA LEU A 63 1.25 12.05 17.89
C LEU A 63 0.39 10.80 17.68
N ASP A 64 -0.90 10.91 17.91
CA ASP A 64 -1.90 9.93 17.47
C ASP A 64 -2.99 10.66 16.68
N SER A 65 -2.88 10.65 15.35
CA SER A 65 -3.83 11.30 14.47
C SER A 65 -5.00 10.39 14.11
N SER A 66 -6.13 10.98 13.76
CA SER A 66 -7.35 10.26 13.41
C SER A 66 -7.18 9.38 12.18
N ILE A 67 -7.87 8.22 12.17
CA ILE A 67 -7.96 7.32 11.01
C ILE A 67 -8.79 7.97 9.89
N MET A 68 -9.90 8.62 10.26
CA MET A 68 -10.76 9.36 9.33
C MET A 68 -10.19 10.77 9.17
N VAL A 69 -9.74 11.08 7.97
CA VAL A 69 -9.10 12.34 7.62
C VAL A 69 -9.94 13.06 6.57
N HIS A 70 -9.89 14.39 6.57
CA HIS A 70 -10.65 15.19 5.59
C HIS A 70 -10.26 14.83 4.16
N PRO A 71 -11.20 14.65 3.22
CA PRO A 71 -10.90 14.24 1.85
C PRO A 71 -9.86 15.11 1.15
N ASP A 72 -9.87 16.42 1.37
CA ASP A 72 -8.94 17.38 0.76
C ASP A 72 -7.46 17.07 1.07
N VAL A 73 -7.19 16.40 2.20
CA VAL A 73 -5.81 15.96 2.54
C VAL A 73 -5.32 14.93 1.52
N TRP A 74 -6.20 14.01 1.13
CA TRP A 74 -5.89 12.96 0.15
C TRP A 74 -5.84 13.49 -1.28
N GLU A 75 -6.62 14.51 -1.60
CA GLU A 75 -6.54 15.23 -2.86
C GLU A 75 -5.23 16.01 -2.96
N ALA A 76 -4.90 16.80 -1.95
CA ALA A 76 -3.67 17.59 -1.89
C ALA A 76 -2.40 16.73 -1.91
N SER A 77 -2.42 15.55 -1.29
CA SER A 77 -1.29 14.61 -1.31
C SER A 77 -1.23 13.73 -2.57
N GLY A 78 -2.20 13.87 -3.48
CA GLY A 78 -2.27 13.10 -4.73
C GLY A 78 -2.76 11.65 -4.60
N HIS A 79 -3.15 11.21 -3.39
CA HIS A 79 -3.63 9.84 -3.18
C HIS A 79 -4.92 9.54 -3.92
N VAL A 80 -5.85 10.50 -4.01
CA VAL A 80 -7.11 10.29 -4.74
C VAL A 80 -6.87 10.03 -6.22
N ALA A 81 -5.91 10.74 -6.81
CA ALA A 81 -5.61 10.63 -8.24
C ALA A 81 -4.69 9.43 -8.58
N ASN A 82 -3.69 9.13 -7.72
CA ASN A 82 -2.60 8.24 -8.08
C ASN A 82 -2.56 6.92 -7.30
N PHE A 83 -3.34 6.78 -6.22
CA PHE A 83 -3.33 5.56 -5.41
C PHE A 83 -4.32 4.52 -5.95
N ASN A 84 -4.09 4.16 -7.21
CA ASN A 84 -4.95 3.27 -7.98
C ASN A 84 -4.12 2.25 -8.73
N ASP A 85 -4.59 1.01 -8.78
CA ASP A 85 -4.00 -0.06 -9.59
C ASP A 85 -4.76 -0.18 -10.93
N PRO A 86 -4.08 -0.23 -12.07
CA PRO A 86 -4.67 -0.58 -13.36
C PRO A 86 -4.96 -2.09 -13.38
N MET A 87 -6.23 -2.45 -13.54
CA MET A 87 -6.71 -3.84 -13.46
C MET A 87 -7.40 -4.29 -14.73
N THR A 88 -7.25 -5.57 -15.04
CA THR A 88 -8.03 -6.28 -16.06
C THR A 88 -8.48 -7.63 -15.53
N ASP A 89 -9.64 -8.10 -16.03
CA ASP A 89 -10.15 -9.42 -15.71
C ASP A 89 -10.02 -10.34 -16.93
N ASN A 90 -9.62 -11.58 -16.71
CA ASN A 90 -9.70 -12.59 -17.75
C ASN A 90 -11.17 -13.06 -17.87
N LYS A 91 -11.76 -12.92 -19.07
CA LYS A 91 -13.18 -13.25 -19.34
C LYS A 91 -13.50 -14.73 -19.20
N ASP A 92 -12.51 -15.61 -19.45
CA ASP A 92 -12.71 -17.06 -19.44
C ASP A 92 -12.70 -17.65 -18.00
N ASN A 93 -11.74 -17.26 -17.18
CA ASN A 93 -11.57 -17.81 -15.82
C ASN A 93 -12.00 -16.87 -14.69
N LYS A 94 -12.45 -15.64 -15.02
CA LYS A 94 -12.90 -14.60 -14.07
C LYS A 94 -11.84 -14.16 -13.06
N LYS A 95 -10.57 -14.41 -13.34
CA LYS A 95 -9.47 -13.95 -12.48
C LYS A 95 -9.09 -12.52 -12.82
N ARG A 96 -8.79 -11.76 -11.75
CA ARG A 96 -8.37 -10.38 -11.82
C ARG A 96 -6.86 -10.27 -11.72
N TYR A 97 -6.27 -9.41 -12.54
CA TYR A 97 -4.84 -9.17 -12.62
C TYR A 97 -4.53 -7.67 -12.60
N ARG A 98 -3.46 -7.28 -11.93
CA ARG A 98 -2.84 -5.98 -12.17
C ARG A 98 -2.16 -6.02 -13.52
N ILE A 99 -2.35 -4.98 -14.30
CA ILE A 99 -1.81 -4.93 -15.68
C ILE A 99 -0.30 -4.90 -15.67
N ASP A 100 0.32 -4.12 -14.79
CA ASP A 100 1.78 -4.04 -14.62
C ASP A 100 2.39 -5.40 -14.23
N ASP A 101 1.83 -6.09 -13.22
CA ASP A 101 2.25 -7.43 -12.82
C ASP A 101 2.06 -8.46 -13.96
N LEU A 102 0.98 -8.35 -14.72
CA LEU A 102 0.67 -9.23 -15.84
C LEU A 102 1.66 -9.03 -16.97
N LEU A 103 1.98 -7.77 -17.31
CA LEU A 103 2.92 -7.43 -18.38
C LEU A 103 4.37 -7.78 -18.03
N SER A 104 4.77 -7.61 -16.77
CA SER A 104 6.12 -7.96 -16.31
C SER A 104 6.47 -9.45 -16.49
N GLN A 105 5.46 -10.30 -16.60
CA GLN A 105 5.61 -11.75 -16.79
C GLN A 105 5.57 -12.17 -18.27
N GLN A 106 5.36 -11.21 -19.19
CA GLN A 106 5.26 -11.50 -20.62
C GLN A 106 6.63 -11.52 -21.30
N LYS A 107 6.68 -12.14 -22.48
CA LYS A 107 7.87 -12.10 -23.34
C LYS A 107 8.04 -10.71 -23.97
N SER A 108 9.28 -10.31 -24.23
CA SER A 108 9.61 -9.00 -24.84
C SER A 108 8.78 -8.71 -26.08
N LYS A 109 8.57 -9.71 -26.96
CA LYS A 109 7.75 -9.54 -28.18
C LYS A 109 6.32 -9.06 -27.91
N VAL A 110 5.71 -9.46 -26.80
CA VAL A 110 4.35 -9.00 -26.42
C VAL A 110 4.40 -7.54 -26.02
N ILE A 111 5.44 -7.13 -25.30
CA ILE A 111 5.65 -5.72 -24.92
C ILE A 111 5.95 -4.88 -26.16
N ASP A 112 6.77 -5.38 -27.10
CA ASP A 112 7.04 -4.70 -28.38
C ASP A 112 5.76 -4.45 -29.15
N ASN A 113 4.87 -5.45 -29.29
CA ASN A 113 3.59 -5.32 -29.97
C ASN A 113 2.68 -4.25 -29.31
N LEU A 114 2.67 -4.16 -27.98
CA LEU A 114 1.92 -3.13 -27.24
C LEU A 114 2.53 -1.75 -27.48
N CYS A 115 3.84 -1.63 -27.44
CA CYS A 115 4.54 -0.37 -27.71
C CYS A 115 4.28 0.14 -29.12
N GLU A 116 4.32 -0.74 -30.14
CA GLU A 116 3.98 -0.40 -31.53
C GLU A 116 2.53 0.07 -31.64
N THR A 117 1.58 -0.66 -31.03
CA THR A 117 0.14 -0.31 -31.04
C THR A 117 -0.13 1.05 -30.42
N MET A 118 0.63 1.42 -29.40
CA MET A 118 0.44 2.66 -28.63
C MET A 118 1.42 3.77 -29.03
N SER A 119 2.30 3.52 -29.99
CA SER A 119 3.36 4.44 -30.45
C SER A 119 4.27 4.90 -29.29
N ILE A 120 4.68 3.94 -28.45
CA ILE A 120 5.59 4.15 -27.32
C ILE A 120 6.98 3.60 -27.67
N GLU A 121 8.04 4.33 -27.30
CA GLU A 121 9.40 3.80 -27.36
C GLU A 121 9.61 2.72 -26.30
N ASN A 122 9.96 1.51 -26.71
CA ASN A 122 10.28 0.42 -25.78
C ASN A 122 11.71 0.52 -25.28
N LYS A 123 11.89 0.75 -23.98
CA LYS A 123 13.20 0.76 -23.29
C LYS A 123 13.49 -0.53 -22.53
N ASN A 124 12.60 -1.52 -22.59
CA ASN A 124 12.68 -2.78 -21.85
C ASN A 124 12.87 -2.59 -20.32
N ASP A 125 12.24 -1.59 -19.77
CA ASP A 125 12.30 -1.23 -18.35
C ASP A 125 10.89 -1.20 -17.70
N SER A 126 10.86 -1.04 -16.39
CA SER A 126 9.62 -0.89 -15.62
C SER A 126 8.81 0.34 -16.07
N ASP A 127 9.49 1.42 -16.46
CA ASP A 127 8.86 2.66 -16.88
C ASP A 127 8.04 2.48 -18.18
N THR A 128 8.46 1.57 -19.07
CA THR A 128 7.71 1.20 -20.27
C THR A 128 6.40 0.49 -19.90
N ILE A 129 6.44 -0.46 -18.96
CA ILE A 129 5.27 -1.20 -18.48
C ILE A 129 4.29 -0.25 -17.79
N ASP A 130 4.78 0.67 -16.97
CA ASP A 130 3.96 1.66 -16.28
C ASP A 130 3.27 2.61 -17.28
N LYS A 131 3.97 3.04 -18.32
CA LYS A 131 3.38 3.86 -19.40
C LYS A 131 2.28 3.12 -20.16
N ILE A 132 2.52 1.85 -20.55
CA ILE A 132 1.51 1.01 -21.19
C ILE A 132 0.28 0.88 -20.29
N SER A 133 0.47 0.56 -19.02
CA SER A 133 -0.60 0.39 -18.05
C SER A 133 -1.43 1.67 -17.88
N HIS A 134 -0.77 2.82 -17.86
CA HIS A 134 -1.41 4.13 -17.75
C HIS A 134 -2.23 4.49 -18.99
N ILE A 135 -1.70 4.24 -20.21
CA ILE A 135 -2.41 4.48 -21.47
C ILE A 135 -3.62 3.55 -21.60
N LEU A 136 -3.47 2.26 -21.25
CA LEU A 136 -4.57 1.29 -21.22
C LEU A 136 -5.71 1.74 -20.31
N LEU A 137 -5.39 2.41 -19.22
CA LEU A 137 -6.37 2.93 -18.28
C LEU A 137 -7.04 4.21 -18.78
N GLN A 138 -6.26 5.16 -19.30
CA GLN A 138 -6.78 6.47 -19.75
C GLN A 138 -7.59 6.37 -21.04
N GLU A 139 -7.15 5.54 -22.00
CA GLU A 139 -7.78 5.35 -23.30
C GLU A 139 -8.39 3.94 -23.41
N SER A 140 -9.07 3.46 -22.35
CA SER A 140 -9.54 2.09 -22.22
C SER A 140 -10.49 1.66 -23.35
N ASP A 141 -11.30 2.57 -23.88
CA ASP A 141 -12.21 2.29 -24.99
C ASP A 141 -11.44 2.04 -26.29
N LYS A 142 -10.43 2.86 -26.58
CA LYS A 142 -9.59 2.76 -27.78
C LYS A 142 -8.75 1.48 -27.78
N TYR A 143 -8.24 1.09 -26.63
CA TYR A 143 -7.36 -0.06 -26.46
C TYR A 143 -8.05 -1.28 -25.82
N SER A 144 -9.35 -1.39 -25.95
CA SER A 144 -10.18 -2.44 -25.32
C SER A 144 -9.71 -3.88 -25.62
N ASN A 145 -9.11 -4.12 -26.78
CA ASN A 145 -8.62 -5.42 -27.21
C ASN A 145 -7.08 -5.48 -27.32
N ALA A 146 -6.37 -4.45 -26.90
CA ALA A 146 -4.92 -4.35 -27.10
C ALA A 146 -4.15 -5.50 -26.43
N LEU A 147 -4.52 -5.89 -25.22
CA LEU A 147 -3.89 -7.01 -24.51
C LEU A 147 -4.08 -8.36 -25.23
N GLU A 148 -5.28 -8.62 -25.76
CA GLU A 148 -5.57 -9.83 -26.54
C GLU A 148 -4.83 -9.81 -27.87
N SER A 149 -4.88 -8.69 -28.61
CA SER A 149 -4.22 -8.54 -29.92
C SER A 149 -2.69 -8.62 -29.82
N ALA A 150 -2.11 -8.13 -28.75
CA ALA A 150 -0.66 -8.27 -28.50
C ALA A 150 -0.24 -9.69 -28.09
N GLY A 151 -1.18 -10.57 -27.78
CA GLY A 151 -0.92 -11.96 -27.39
C GLY A 151 -0.55 -12.12 -25.91
N VAL A 152 -1.11 -11.29 -25.02
CA VAL A 152 -0.86 -11.40 -23.58
C VAL A 152 -1.36 -12.73 -23.04
N ILE A 153 -0.44 -13.50 -22.46
CA ILE A 153 -0.70 -14.84 -21.92
C ILE A 153 -1.25 -14.74 -20.50
N ASP A 154 -2.33 -15.47 -20.23
CA ASP A 154 -2.83 -15.67 -18.89
C ASP A 154 -1.91 -16.59 -18.08
N PRO A 155 -1.32 -16.13 -16.96
CA PRO A 155 -0.41 -16.93 -16.16
C PRO A 155 -1.03 -18.20 -15.56
N PHE A 156 -2.36 -18.25 -15.47
CA PHE A 156 -3.04 -19.41 -14.92
C PHE A 156 -3.29 -20.51 -15.96
N SER A 157 -3.72 -20.17 -17.16
CA SER A 157 -4.03 -21.12 -18.22
C SER A 157 -2.85 -21.41 -19.15
N GLY A 158 -1.87 -20.51 -19.22
CA GLY A 158 -0.75 -20.57 -20.16
C GLY A 158 -1.11 -20.23 -21.61
N ASN A 159 -2.37 -19.86 -21.88
CA ASN A 159 -2.86 -19.48 -23.20
C ASN A 159 -3.03 -17.96 -23.32
N ILE A 160 -3.19 -17.44 -24.54
CA ILE A 160 -3.57 -16.06 -24.77
C ILE A 160 -4.92 -15.82 -24.09
N GLY A 161 -4.98 -14.83 -23.19
CA GLY A 161 -6.18 -14.50 -22.43
C GLY A 161 -7.14 -13.62 -23.19
N LYS A 162 -8.44 -13.75 -22.91
CA LYS A 162 -9.47 -12.78 -23.31
C LYS A 162 -9.65 -11.79 -22.18
N TRP A 163 -9.27 -10.55 -22.44
CA TRP A 163 -9.17 -9.53 -21.39
C TRP A 163 -10.37 -8.57 -21.42
N THR A 164 -10.77 -8.07 -20.24
CA THR A 164 -11.66 -6.92 -20.15
C THR A 164 -10.88 -5.63 -20.43
N GLN A 165 -11.60 -4.55 -20.65
CA GLN A 165 -11.01 -3.22 -20.61
C GLN A 165 -10.29 -2.97 -19.29
N ALA A 166 -9.25 -2.16 -19.35
CA ALA A 166 -8.56 -1.69 -18.15
C ALA A 166 -9.50 -0.87 -17.28
N THR A 167 -9.52 -1.17 -15.99
CA THR A 167 -10.33 -0.46 -15.00
C THR A 167 -9.45 0.01 -13.86
N GLN A 168 -9.76 1.20 -13.35
CA GLN A 168 -9.07 1.75 -12.19
C GLN A 168 -9.60 1.11 -10.92
N PHE A 169 -8.71 0.60 -10.10
CA PHE A 169 -9.06 0.07 -8.80
C PHE A 169 -8.49 0.95 -7.69
N ASN A 170 -9.37 1.59 -6.93
CA ASN A 170 -8.96 2.46 -5.83
C ASN A 170 -8.48 1.62 -4.63
N LEU A 171 -7.25 1.86 -4.21
CA LEU A 171 -6.63 1.19 -3.06
C LEU A 171 -7.04 1.81 -1.72
N MET A 172 -7.69 2.99 -1.71
CA MET A 172 -8.23 3.56 -0.49
C MET A 172 -9.62 3.00 -0.17
N PHE A 173 -9.84 2.63 1.09
CA PHE A 173 -11.18 2.35 1.58
C PHE A 173 -11.96 3.64 1.73
N GLN A 174 -13.16 3.65 1.17
CA GLN A 174 -14.09 4.77 1.23
C GLN A 174 -15.28 4.40 2.11
N THR A 175 -15.75 5.36 2.90
CA THR A 175 -16.96 5.24 3.69
C THR A 175 -17.73 6.57 3.66
N ASN A 176 -18.96 6.57 4.14
CA ASN A 176 -19.79 7.75 4.18
C ASN A 176 -20.00 8.20 5.64
N ALA A 177 -19.75 9.48 5.91
CA ALA A 177 -20.07 10.09 7.18
C ALA A 177 -21.34 10.96 7.03
N GLY A 178 -22.35 10.69 7.85
CA GLY A 178 -23.62 11.42 7.85
C GLY A 178 -24.82 10.52 8.13
N PRO A 179 -26.00 11.11 8.31
CA PRO A 179 -27.23 10.40 8.73
C PRO A 179 -27.84 9.52 7.63
N SER A 180 -27.45 9.68 6.38
CA SER A 180 -27.91 8.82 5.28
C SER A 180 -26.83 8.64 4.21
N GLU A 181 -26.87 7.50 3.51
CA GLU A 181 -25.94 7.21 2.39
C GLU A 181 -26.04 8.23 1.24
N LYS A 182 -27.23 8.83 1.02
CA LYS A 182 -27.44 9.79 -0.06
C LYS A 182 -26.96 11.20 0.23
N THR A 183 -26.87 11.58 1.50
CA THR A 183 -26.49 12.93 1.97
C THR A 183 -25.18 12.93 2.74
N GLY A 184 -24.63 11.76 3.01
CA GLY A 184 -23.36 11.60 3.71
C GLY A 184 -22.18 12.11 2.88
N LYS A 185 -21.24 12.80 3.55
CA LYS A 185 -19.97 13.18 2.92
C LYS A 185 -19.09 11.94 2.79
N SER A 186 -18.56 11.70 1.60
CA SER A 186 -17.60 10.62 1.38
C SER A 186 -16.29 10.94 2.10
N ILE A 187 -15.80 9.99 2.87
CA ILE A 187 -14.51 10.06 3.57
C ILE A 187 -13.70 8.80 3.31
N TYR A 188 -12.39 8.90 3.50
CA TYR A 188 -11.47 7.78 3.31
C TYR A 188 -10.87 7.33 4.64
N LEU A 189 -10.65 6.02 4.78
CA LEU A 189 -9.75 5.49 5.80
C LEU A 189 -8.32 5.72 5.33
N ARG A 190 -7.45 6.21 6.21
CA ARG A 190 -6.06 6.54 5.85
C ARG A 190 -5.31 5.33 5.32
N PRO A 191 -4.67 5.41 4.14
CA PRO A 191 -3.81 4.35 3.61
C PRO A 191 -2.41 4.35 4.22
N GLU A 192 -2.04 5.44 4.93
CA GLU A 192 -0.78 5.62 5.64
C GLU A 192 -0.90 6.66 6.75
N THR A 193 0.09 6.72 7.63
CA THR A 193 0.09 7.60 8.80
C THR A 193 0.79 8.94 8.57
N ALA A 194 1.58 9.08 7.49
CA ALA A 194 2.42 10.25 7.23
C ALA A 194 1.65 11.56 7.16
N GLN A 195 0.52 11.61 6.43
CA GLN A 195 -0.27 12.84 6.26
C GLN A 195 -0.81 13.36 7.58
N GLY A 196 -1.16 12.46 8.51
CA GLY A 196 -1.54 12.87 9.86
C GLY A 196 -0.44 13.65 10.58
N ILE A 197 0.82 13.29 10.36
CA ILE A 197 1.97 14.03 10.91
C ILE A 197 2.11 15.39 10.22
N TYR A 198 2.05 15.43 8.89
CA TYR A 198 2.25 16.68 8.14
C TYR A 198 1.19 17.73 8.42
N ILE A 199 -0.09 17.36 8.44
CA ILE A 199 -1.18 18.32 8.71
C ILE A 199 -1.15 18.85 10.16
N ASN A 200 -0.57 18.09 11.09
CA ASN A 200 -0.45 18.49 12.49
C ASN A 200 0.90 19.14 12.83
N TYR A 201 1.82 19.28 11.84
CA TYR A 201 3.16 19.82 12.09
C TYR A 201 3.16 21.14 12.86
N LEU A 202 2.43 22.17 12.38
CA LEU A 202 2.37 23.47 13.03
C LEU A 202 1.70 23.43 14.40
N LEU A 203 0.67 22.59 14.57
CA LEU A 203 -0.01 22.44 15.86
C LEU A 203 0.93 21.84 16.90
N VAL A 204 1.67 20.80 16.52
CA VAL A 204 2.67 20.15 17.40
C VAL A 204 3.82 21.11 17.70
N GLN A 205 4.37 21.75 16.67
CA GLN A 205 5.46 22.70 16.84
C GLN A 205 5.10 23.83 17.82
N ASN A 206 3.93 24.42 17.65
CA ASN A 206 3.48 25.54 18.49
C ASN A 206 3.15 25.12 19.92
N SER A 207 2.42 23.99 20.08
CA SER A 207 2.00 23.51 21.41
C SER A 207 3.16 23.05 22.27
N MET A 208 4.14 22.41 21.65
CA MET A 208 5.34 21.90 22.32
C MET A 208 6.53 22.89 22.28
N ARG A 209 6.35 24.06 21.62
CA ARG A 209 7.40 25.10 21.45
C ARG A 209 8.69 24.56 20.82
N LEU A 210 8.56 23.62 19.87
CA LEU A 210 9.68 22.98 19.25
C LEU A 210 10.32 23.89 18.19
N LYS A 211 11.64 23.72 18.03
CA LYS A 211 12.43 24.33 16.95
C LYS A 211 12.98 23.21 16.07
N VAL A 212 13.04 23.47 14.78
CA VAL A 212 13.74 22.60 13.81
C VAL A 212 15.22 22.51 14.21
N PRO A 213 15.85 21.31 14.26
CA PRO A 213 15.31 20.01 13.86
C PRO A 213 14.48 19.32 14.98
N PHE A 214 13.35 18.71 14.61
CA PHE A 214 12.56 17.87 15.54
C PHE A 214 11.80 16.77 14.77
N GLY A 215 11.39 15.74 15.49
CA GLY A 215 10.66 14.62 14.96
C GLY A 215 9.26 14.47 15.56
N ILE A 216 8.35 13.89 14.78
CA ILE A 216 7.03 13.47 15.24
C ILE A 216 6.89 11.98 14.96
N ALA A 217 6.68 11.19 16.01
CA ALA A 217 6.52 9.74 15.95
C ALA A 217 5.04 9.36 16.12
N GLN A 218 4.58 8.37 15.39
CA GLN A 218 3.23 7.85 15.46
C GLN A 218 3.22 6.34 15.31
N ILE A 219 2.34 5.67 16.08
CA ILE A 219 1.93 4.29 15.86
C ILE A 219 0.43 4.31 15.55
N GLY A 220 0.03 3.72 14.45
CA GLY A 220 -1.40 3.74 14.13
C GLY A 220 -1.77 2.81 12.99
N LYS A 221 -3.05 2.47 12.94
CA LYS A 221 -3.62 1.65 11.88
C LYS A 221 -3.71 2.41 10.57
N ALA A 222 -3.45 1.68 9.48
CA ALA A 222 -3.64 2.12 8.11
C ALA A 222 -4.39 1.03 7.31
N PHE A 223 -5.00 1.41 6.22
CA PHE A 223 -5.95 0.58 5.48
C PHE A 223 -5.68 0.68 4.00
N ARG A 224 -5.45 -0.47 3.33
CA ARG A 224 -5.29 -0.54 1.88
C ARG A 224 -6.19 -1.61 1.32
N ASN A 225 -7.02 -1.28 0.35
CA ASN A 225 -7.92 -2.23 -0.29
C ASN A 225 -7.16 -3.15 -1.24
N GLU A 226 -6.33 -4.03 -0.67
CA GLU A 226 -5.50 -4.96 -1.41
C GLU A 226 -6.34 -6.00 -2.16
N ILE A 227 -6.10 -6.15 -3.46
CA ILE A 227 -6.81 -7.11 -4.32
C ILE A 227 -6.24 -8.50 -4.16
N ILE A 228 -4.91 -8.59 -4.18
CA ILE A 228 -4.18 -9.86 -4.11
C ILE A 228 -3.52 -9.97 -2.75
N ALA A 229 -4.22 -10.66 -1.83
CA ALA A 229 -3.63 -11.07 -0.57
C ALA A 229 -2.58 -12.16 -0.81
N ARG A 230 -1.31 -11.82 -0.64
CA ARG A 230 -0.20 -12.80 -0.69
C ARG A 230 0.62 -12.70 0.59
N ASN A 231 1.30 -13.80 0.92
CA ASN A 231 2.31 -13.82 1.97
C ASN A 231 1.80 -13.59 3.40
N PHE A 232 0.64 -14.13 3.78
CA PHE A 232 0.15 -14.10 5.16
C PHE A 232 0.01 -12.67 5.69
N ILE A 233 0.53 -12.35 6.88
CA ILE A 233 0.44 -11.02 7.51
C ILE A 233 1.33 -9.95 6.87
N PHE A 234 2.17 -10.29 5.89
CA PHE A 234 3.06 -9.33 5.23
C PHE A 234 2.33 -8.39 4.25
N ARG A 235 1.12 -8.77 3.81
CA ARG A 235 0.29 -7.92 2.96
C ARG A 235 -1.18 -8.09 3.36
N THR A 236 -1.68 -7.16 4.14
CA THR A 236 -3.02 -7.18 4.72
C THR A 236 -3.78 -5.90 4.39
N ARG A 237 -5.11 -5.95 4.46
CA ARG A 237 -5.98 -4.78 4.20
C ARG A 237 -6.00 -3.80 5.35
N GLU A 238 -5.83 -4.30 6.57
CA GLU A 238 -5.68 -3.53 7.80
C GLU A 238 -4.34 -3.89 8.42
N PHE A 239 -3.50 -2.91 8.67
CA PHE A 239 -2.18 -3.10 9.26
C PHE A 239 -1.82 -1.93 10.17
N GLU A 240 -0.75 -2.05 10.90
CA GLU A 240 -0.24 -0.99 11.78
C GLU A 240 1.11 -0.52 11.28
N GLN A 241 1.28 0.80 11.24
CA GLN A 241 2.55 1.45 10.92
C GLN A 241 3.13 2.06 12.18
N MET A 242 4.43 1.95 12.32
CA MET A 242 5.24 2.72 13.26
C MET A 242 6.11 3.64 12.42
N GLU A 243 5.86 4.93 12.49
CA GLU A 243 6.45 5.93 11.61
C GLU A 243 6.96 7.14 12.40
N MET A 244 8.09 7.68 12.01
CA MET A 244 8.64 8.91 12.56
C MET A 244 9.08 9.79 11.39
N GLN A 245 8.59 11.02 11.34
CA GLN A 245 8.99 12.05 10.39
C GLN A 245 9.89 13.04 11.12
N TYR A 246 11.10 13.25 10.59
CA TYR A 246 12.08 14.17 11.17
C TYR A 246 12.24 15.40 10.26
N PHE A 247 11.99 16.56 10.83
CA PHE A 247 11.98 17.82 10.10
C PHE A 247 13.29 18.58 10.34
N VAL A 248 13.99 18.89 9.26
CA VAL A 248 15.28 19.60 9.28
C VAL A 248 15.19 20.89 8.49
N HIS A 249 16.08 21.84 8.76
CA HIS A 249 16.19 23.02 7.92
C HIS A 249 16.89 22.63 6.59
N PRO A 250 16.46 23.14 5.43
CA PRO A 250 17.07 22.77 4.14
C PRO A 250 18.58 22.98 4.04
N SER A 251 19.15 23.92 4.82
CA SER A 251 20.60 24.17 4.85
C SER A 251 21.39 23.20 5.77
N GLU A 252 20.71 22.34 6.55
CA GLU A 252 21.33 21.43 7.53
C GLU A 252 21.18 19.96 7.13
N ASP A 253 20.78 19.71 5.89
CA ASP A 253 20.32 18.43 5.39
C ASP A 253 21.34 17.28 5.60
N GLU A 254 22.62 17.53 5.33
CA GLU A 254 23.67 16.51 5.39
C GLU A 254 24.06 16.10 6.81
N SER A 255 24.08 17.02 7.76
CA SER A 255 24.57 16.73 9.13
C SER A 255 23.53 16.09 10.03
N SER A 256 22.24 16.39 9.83
CA SER A 256 21.12 15.89 10.63
C SER A 256 20.66 14.50 10.19
N ILE A 257 20.83 14.15 8.93
CA ILE A 257 20.40 12.89 8.33
C ILE A 257 21.38 11.75 8.66
N CYS A 258 22.66 12.05 8.84
CA CYS A 258 23.71 11.03 9.08
C CYS A 258 23.42 10.09 10.26
N LEU A 259 22.83 10.57 11.36
CA LEU A 259 22.48 9.77 12.53
C LEU A 259 21.30 8.81 12.30
N LEU A 260 20.39 9.13 11.39
CA LEU A 260 19.24 8.28 11.04
C LEU A 260 19.63 7.17 10.07
N TYR A 261 20.53 7.45 9.12
CA TYR A 261 20.99 6.47 8.13
C TYR A 261 22.05 5.51 8.67
N THR A 262 22.74 5.85 9.74
CA THR A 262 23.73 4.96 10.39
C THR A 262 23.12 4.00 11.40
N SER A 263 21.84 4.10 11.69
CA SER A 263 21.15 3.10 12.50
C SER A 263 20.88 1.85 11.64
N PRO A 264 21.33 0.64 12.07
CA PRO A 264 21.14 -0.57 11.28
C PRO A 264 19.65 -0.79 11.01
N SER A 265 19.30 -0.87 9.73
CA SER A 265 17.96 -1.20 9.28
C SER A 265 17.69 -2.68 9.53
N PRO A 266 16.50 -3.09 9.96
CA PRO A 266 16.13 -4.50 10.04
C PRO A 266 16.14 -5.24 8.68
N ARG A 267 16.42 -4.54 7.60
CA ARG A 267 16.53 -5.10 6.24
C ARG A 267 17.97 -5.42 5.82
N ASP A 268 18.95 -4.96 6.56
CA ASP A 268 20.36 -5.29 6.44
C ASP A 268 20.71 -6.46 7.41
#